data_937736de5b3b38db8a5232258122e8b5
#
_entry.id   937736de5b3b38db8a5232258122e8b5
#
_cell.length_a   1.000
_cell.length_b   1.000
_cell.length_c   1.000
_cell.angle_alpha   90.00
_cell.angle_beta   90.00
_cell.angle_gamma   90.00
#
_symmetry.space_group_name_H-M   'P 1'
#
loop_
_entity.id
_entity.type
_entity.pdbx_description
1 polymer ?
#
loop_
_entity_poly.entity_id
_entity_poly.type
_entity_poly.pdbx_seq_one_letter_code
_entity_poly.pdbx_strand_id
1 'polypeptide(L)'
;MKIFVDKKELEVSGKRVLIEELREAGYDIPSLCYTPNAKHHTSCMICMVRNEANNQMIPSCSTIPVEGMRIDTSSDDVMTLRRTAIELLLSEHKARCGGCESKAKCRLRDLALRMKAKWTRFAPLPPVEPVVREHVTGRLWFEPAKCIRCGLCIYNSDNGFTFKGRGFGMQVVIPEPSKKNIDERIAELCPTGALYMVS
;
A
#
# COMPACT_ATOMS: atom_id res chain seq x y z
N MET A 1 -9.51 15.56 21.47
CA MET A 1 -8.33 15.16 22.26
C MET A 1 -7.08 15.78 21.66
N LYS A 2 -6.03 15.95 22.47
CA LYS A 2 -4.77 16.57 22.02
C LYS A 2 -3.68 15.53 21.89
N ILE A 3 -2.94 15.57 20.78
CA ILE A 3 -1.71 14.81 20.55
C ILE A 3 -0.59 15.75 20.13
N PHE A 4 0.64 15.28 20.10
CA PHE A 4 1.80 16.04 19.62
C PHE A 4 2.39 15.35 18.40
N VAL A 5 2.52 16.09 17.31
CA VAL A 5 3.04 15.61 16.02
C VAL A 5 4.22 16.49 15.63
N ASP A 6 5.41 15.89 15.50
CA ASP A 6 6.64 16.63 15.20
C ASP A 6 6.82 17.85 16.13
N LYS A 7 6.57 17.64 17.43
CA LYS A 7 6.63 18.63 18.51
C LYS A 7 5.55 19.73 18.48
N LYS A 8 4.58 19.66 17.57
CA LYS A 8 3.45 20.60 17.50
C LYS A 8 2.20 19.96 18.10
N GLU A 9 1.44 20.74 18.86
CA GLU A 9 0.14 20.30 19.37
C GLU A 9 -0.85 20.21 18.20
N LEU A 10 -1.61 19.11 18.16
CA LEU A 10 -2.66 18.85 17.18
C LEU A 10 -3.91 18.37 17.91
N GLU A 11 -5.03 19.01 17.63
CA GLU A 11 -6.34 18.56 18.10
C GLU A 11 -6.91 17.53 17.10
N VAL A 12 -7.30 16.37 17.62
CA VAL A 12 -7.81 15.25 16.83
C VAL A 12 -9.11 14.71 17.41
N SER A 13 -9.91 14.04 16.59
CA SER A 13 -11.20 13.49 17.03
C SER A 13 -11.03 12.31 18.00
N GLY A 14 -9.98 11.52 17.81
CA GLY A 14 -9.75 10.26 18.53
C GLY A 14 -10.67 9.11 18.12
N LYS A 15 -11.51 9.30 17.12
CA LYS A 15 -12.47 8.30 16.62
C LYS A 15 -12.00 7.60 15.35
N ARG A 16 -11.03 8.18 14.66
CA ARG A 16 -10.47 7.66 13.40
C ARG A 16 -9.04 7.18 13.63
N VAL A 17 -8.55 6.36 12.69
CA VAL A 17 -7.15 5.94 12.69
C VAL A 17 -6.21 7.12 12.48
N LEU A 18 -5.04 7.05 13.08
CA LEU A 18 -4.06 8.13 13.14
C LEU A 18 -3.69 8.68 11.76
N ILE A 19 -3.61 7.82 10.73
CA ILE A 19 -3.30 8.28 9.36
C ILE A 19 -4.35 9.25 8.80
N GLU A 20 -5.62 9.10 9.15
CA GLU A 20 -6.68 10.01 8.71
C GLU A 20 -6.59 11.35 9.42
N GLU A 21 -6.43 11.33 10.75
CA GLU A 21 -6.27 12.54 11.54
C GLU A 21 -5.06 13.36 11.09
N LEU A 22 -3.93 12.68 10.82
CA LEU A 22 -2.71 13.33 10.33
C LEU A 22 -2.88 13.93 8.94
N ARG A 23 -3.50 13.20 8.00
CA ARG A 23 -3.72 13.69 6.63
C ARG A 23 -4.66 14.87 6.59
N GLU A 24 -5.72 14.87 7.39
CA GLU A 24 -6.65 15.99 7.52
C GLU A 24 -5.93 17.24 8.06
N ALA A 25 -4.97 17.06 8.97
CA ALA A 25 -4.13 18.13 9.49
C ALA A 25 -2.98 18.56 8.54
N GLY A 26 -2.93 17.98 7.32
CA GLY A 26 -1.96 18.36 6.28
C GLY A 26 -0.63 17.61 6.32
N TYR A 27 -0.47 16.60 7.17
CA TYR A 27 0.73 15.77 7.16
C TYR A 27 0.71 14.77 6.00
N ASP A 28 1.79 14.72 5.20
CA ASP A 28 1.93 13.74 4.11
C ASP A 28 2.37 12.37 4.64
N ILE A 29 1.40 11.57 5.08
CA ILE A 29 1.65 10.19 5.50
C ILE A 29 1.36 9.23 4.36
N PRO A 30 2.39 8.62 3.75
CA PRO A 30 2.22 7.72 2.62
C PRO A 30 1.66 6.36 3.02
N SER A 31 0.95 5.70 2.09
CA SER A 31 0.49 4.33 2.26
C SER A 31 0.21 3.67 0.91
N LEU A 32 0.25 2.33 0.83
CA LEU A 32 -0.16 1.56 -0.34
C LEU A 32 -1.31 0.59 -0.04
N CYS A 33 -1.36 0.05 1.19
CA CYS A 33 -2.39 -0.91 1.59
C CYS A 33 -3.60 -0.26 2.31
N TYR A 34 -3.63 1.06 2.40
CA TYR A 34 -4.69 1.83 3.03
C TYR A 34 -5.33 2.81 2.05
N THR A 35 -6.65 2.80 2.01
CA THR A 35 -7.50 3.77 1.32
C THR A 35 -8.68 4.11 2.23
N PRO A 36 -9.07 5.38 2.40
CA PRO A 36 -10.25 5.76 3.18
C PRO A 36 -11.50 4.98 2.74
N ASN A 37 -12.33 4.59 3.70
CA ASN A 37 -13.58 3.84 3.49
C ASN A 37 -13.41 2.41 2.90
N ALA A 38 -12.19 1.92 2.73
CA ALA A 38 -11.92 0.55 2.30
C ALA A 38 -11.43 -0.30 3.48
N LYS A 39 -11.87 -1.56 3.55
CA LYS A 39 -11.30 -2.54 4.46
C LYS A 39 -9.84 -2.78 4.09
N HIS A 40 -8.96 -2.82 5.08
CA HIS A 40 -7.54 -3.03 4.83
C HIS A 40 -6.90 -3.93 5.91
N HIS A 41 -5.75 -4.46 5.57
CA HIS A 41 -4.85 -5.13 6.51
C HIS A 41 -3.49 -4.44 6.44
N THR A 42 -2.91 -4.12 7.60
CA THR A 42 -1.60 -3.47 7.67
C THR A 42 -0.51 -4.37 7.11
N SER A 43 -0.04 -4.12 5.91
CA SER A 43 0.91 -5.00 5.21
C SER A 43 2.10 -4.25 4.58
N CYS A 44 1.91 -3.02 4.07
CA CYS A 44 2.96 -2.36 3.30
C CYS A 44 4.05 -1.67 4.14
N MET A 45 3.82 -1.43 5.41
CA MET A 45 4.74 -0.78 6.36
C MET A 45 5.25 0.62 5.94
N ILE A 46 4.52 1.32 5.06
CA ILE A 46 4.92 2.64 4.54
C ILE A 46 4.34 3.78 5.39
N CYS A 47 3.21 3.56 6.07
CA CYS A 47 2.57 4.54 6.92
C CYS A 47 3.15 4.62 8.35
N MET A 48 4.32 4.03 8.57
CA MET A 48 4.94 4.00 9.90
C MET A 48 5.28 5.40 10.40
N VAL A 49 5.03 5.61 11.69
CA VAL A 49 5.43 6.78 12.46
C VAL A 49 6.09 6.31 13.75
N ARG A 50 6.91 7.14 14.38
CA ARG A 50 7.55 6.80 15.66
C ARG A 50 6.71 7.33 16.83
N ASN A 51 6.39 6.47 17.79
CA ASN A 51 5.86 6.87 19.08
C ASN A 51 7.03 7.30 19.98
N GLU A 52 7.10 8.59 20.32
CA GLU A 52 8.20 9.16 21.10
C GLU A 52 8.20 8.70 22.57
N ALA A 53 7.06 8.23 23.10
CA ALA A 53 6.97 7.80 24.49
C ALA A 53 7.76 6.51 24.77
N ASN A 54 7.83 5.61 23.80
CA ASN A 54 8.49 4.30 23.92
C ASN A 54 9.46 4.00 22.77
N ASN A 55 9.68 4.96 21.90
CA ASN A 55 10.55 4.89 20.72
C ASN A 55 10.19 3.76 19.72
N GLN A 56 8.94 3.31 19.71
CA GLN A 56 8.47 2.25 18.82
C GLN A 56 7.93 2.82 17.50
N MET A 57 8.21 2.10 16.41
CA MET A 57 7.58 2.35 15.11
C MET A 57 6.18 1.72 15.10
N ILE A 58 5.16 2.53 14.84
CA ILE A 58 3.77 2.11 14.81
C ILE A 58 3.11 2.41 13.46
N PRO A 59 2.21 1.54 12.97
CA PRO A 59 1.49 1.78 11.72
C PRO A 59 0.33 2.75 11.94
N SER A 60 0.42 3.95 11.41
CA SER A 60 -0.63 4.98 11.59
C SER A 60 -1.99 4.58 10.99
N CYS A 61 -2.01 3.67 9.99
CA CYS A 61 -3.26 3.22 9.35
C CYS A 61 -4.12 2.29 10.23
N SER A 62 -3.57 1.76 11.33
CA SER A 62 -4.30 0.87 12.26
C SER A 62 -4.19 1.31 13.72
N THR A 63 -3.54 2.44 13.98
CA THR A 63 -3.41 3.00 15.33
C THR A 63 -4.50 4.03 15.57
N ILE A 64 -5.23 3.90 16.68
CA ILE A 64 -6.14 4.94 17.19
C ILE A 64 -5.32 5.86 18.09
N PRO A 65 -5.37 7.19 17.89
CA PRO A 65 -4.65 8.13 18.76
C PRO A 65 -5.24 8.11 20.18
N VAL A 66 -4.39 8.36 21.17
CA VAL A 66 -4.79 8.53 22.57
C VAL A 66 -4.34 9.90 23.07
N GLU A 67 -5.03 10.41 24.11
CA GLU A 67 -4.70 11.72 24.70
C GLU A 67 -3.22 11.81 25.10
N GLY A 68 -2.57 12.91 24.72
CA GLY A 68 -1.16 13.15 25.00
C GLY A 68 -0.16 12.32 24.17
N MET A 69 -0.64 11.51 23.20
CA MET A 69 0.25 10.75 22.32
C MET A 69 1.25 11.68 21.62
N ARG A 70 2.52 11.27 21.61
CA ARG A 70 3.61 12.02 20.96
C ARG A 70 4.17 11.19 19.83
N ILE A 71 4.14 11.73 18.62
CA ILE A 71 4.60 11.03 17.40
C ILE A 71 5.52 11.90 16.56
N ASP A 72 6.44 11.23 15.91
CA ASP A 72 7.35 11.79 14.93
C ASP A 72 7.06 11.15 13.57
N THR A 73 6.85 11.99 12.57
CA THR A 73 6.46 11.56 11.22
C THR A 73 7.58 11.68 10.20
N SER A 74 8.69 12.33 10.52
CA SER A 74 9.67 12.80 9.53
C SER A 74 11.13 12.61 9.90
N SER A 75 11.46 12.01 11.07
CA SER A 75 12.85 11.73 11.44
C SER A 75 13.53 10.79 10.44
N ASP A 76 14.86 10.78 10.46
CA ASP A 76 15.68 9.94 9.60
C ASP A 76 15.34 8.45 9.74
N ASP A 77 15.01 7.99 10.94
CA ASP A 77 14.61 6.61 11.22
C ASP A 77 13.29 6.27 10.53
N VAL A 78 12.28 7.13 10.67
CA VAL A 78 10.98 6.98 10.02
C VAL A 78 11.14 6.97 8.50
N MET A 79 11.91 7.92 7.96
CA MET A 79 12.15 8.02 6.52
C MET A 79 12.96 6.84 5.98
N THR A 80 13.93 6.35 6.75
CA THR A 80 14.72 5.16 6.38
C THR A 80 13.88 3.90 6.38
N LEU A 81 13.00 3.71 7.39
CA LEU A 81 12.08 2.57 7.45
C LEU A 81 11.12 2.59 6.24
N ARG A 82 10.48 3.71 5.96
CA ARG A 82 9.57 3.86 4.81
C ARG A 82 10.27 3.57 3.49
N ARG A 83 11.47 4.11 3.30
CA ARG A 83 12.29 3.85 2.10
C ARG A 83 12.63 2.37 1.97
N THR A 84 13.07 1.73 3.06
CA THR A 84 13.37 0.30 3.08
C THR A 84 12.15 -0.55 2.75
N ALA A 85 10.96 -0.22 3.29
CA ALA A 85 9.71 -0.91 2.96
C ALA A 85 9.38 -0.80 1.45
N ILE A 86 9.56 0.37 0.86
CA ILE A 86 9.38 0.56 -0.59
C ILE A 86 10.39 -0.29 -1.38
N GLU A 87 11.66 -0.30 -1.00
CA GLU A 87 12.72 -1.06 -1.66
C GLU A 87 12.48 -2.58 -1.58
N LEU A 88 11.93 -3.08 -0.47
CA LEU A 88 11.50 -4.47 -0.34
C LEU A 88 10.33 -4.79 -1.27
N LEU A 89 9.32 -3.91 -1.37
CA LEU A 89 8.23 -4.09 -2.33
C LEU A 89 8.73 -4.08 -3.78
N LEU A 90 9.69 -3.23 -4.10
CA LEU A 90 10.32 -3.18 -5.43
C LEU A 90 11.11 -4.44 -5.74
N SER A 91 11.77 -5.05 -4.75
CA SER A 91 12.56 -6.27 -4.95
C SER A 91 11.72 -7.49 -5.36
N GLU A 92 10.44 -7.49 -5.00
CA GLU A 92 9.50 -8.55 -5.37
C GLU A 92 8.59 -8.18 -6.55
N HIS A 93 8.65 -6.92 -7.00
CA HIS A 93 7.79 -6.42 -8.06
C HIS A 93 8.35 -6.83 -9.43
N LYS A 94 7.66 -7.71 -10.13
CA LYS A 94 8.14 -8.33 -11.37
C LYS A 94 7.96 -7.44 -12.63
N ALA A 95 7.13 -6.41 -12.57
CA ALA A 95 6.92 -5.52 -13.71
C ALA A 95 8.01 -4.43 -13.78
N ARG A 96 8.57 -4.22 -14.98
CA ARG A 96 9.53 -3.15 -15.23
C ARG A 96 8.83 -1.82 -15.54
N CYS A 97 9.15 -0.78 -14.80
CA CYS A 97 8.50 0.54 -14.94
C CYS A 97 8.68 1.18 -16.32
N GLY A 98 9.79 0.92 -17.02
CA GLY A 98 10.07 1.53 -18.33
C GLY A 98 8.99 1.26 -19.36
N GLY A 99 8.51 0.03 -19.46
CA GLY A 99 7.44 -0.40 -20.37
C GLY A 99 6.07 -0.54 -19.74
N CYS A 100 5.88 -0.13 -18.49
CA CYS A 100 4.63 -0.36 -17.76
C CYS A 100 3.53 0.63 -18.17
N GLU A 101 2.40 0.13 -18.65
CA GLU A 101 1.23 0.94 -19.02
C GLU A 101 0.63 1.68 -17.81
N SER A 102 0.72 1.10 -16.62
CA SER A 102 0.21 1.69 -15.38
C SER A 102 1.12 2.74 -14.75
N LYS A 103 2.29 3.04 -15.33
CA LYS A 103 3.32 3.89 -14.72
C LYS A 103 2.84 5.29 -14.30
N ALA A 104 1.88 5.85 -15.02
CA ALA A 104 1.34 7.19 -14.71
C ALA A 104 0.44 7.22 -13.47
N LYS A 105 -0.17 6.08 -13.11
CA LYS A 105 -1.10 5.95 -11.97
C LYS A 105 -0.54 5.09 -10.82
N CYS A 106 0.71 4.61 -10.95
CA CYS A 106 1.31 3.68 -10.00
C CYS A 106 1.83 4.40 -8.76
N ARG A 107 1.12 4.24 -7.63
CA ARG A 107 1.49 4.84 -6.33
C ARG A 107 2.83 4.30 -5.80
N LEU A 108 3.16 3.03 -6.07
CA LEU A 108 4.46 2.47 -5.68
C LEU A 108 5.62 3.19 -6.38
N ARG A 109 5.49 3.40 -7.69
CA ARG A 109 6.50 4.14 -8.48
C ARG A 109 6.63 5.58 -8.00
N ASP A 110 5.53 6.27 -7.78
CA ASP A 110 5.54 7.64 -7.28
C ASP A 110 6.26 7.74 -5.93
N LEU A 111 5.93 6.87 -4.98
CA LEU A 111 6.59 6.83 -3.68
C LEU A 111 8.08 6.48 -3.80
N ALA A 112 8.45 5.55 -4.68
CA ALA A 112 9.84 5.19 -4.91
C ALA A 112 10.67 6.39 -5.42
N LEU A 113 10.12 7.17 -6.33
CA LEU A 113 10.77 8.37 -6.84
C LEU A 113 10.88 9.46 -5.76
N ARG A 114 9.79 9.76 -5.06
CA ARG A 114 9.76 10.79 -4.00
C ARG A 114 10.72 10.48 -2.86
N MET A 115 10.82 9.22 -2.45
CA MET A 115 11.68 8.78 -1.36
C MET A 115 13.09 8.36 -1.81
N LYS A 116 13.42 8.54 -3.10
CA LYS A 116 14.73 8.14 -3.67
C LYS A 116 15.09 6.70 -3.35
N ALA A 117 14.11 5.79 -3.39
CA ALA A 117 14.30 4.37 -3.12
C ALA A 117 15.14 3.71 -4.23
N LYS A 118 16.03 2.80 -3.83
CA LYS A 118 16.90 2.06 -4.76
C LYS A 118 16.18 0.82 -5.28
N TRP A 119 15.97 0.75 -6.60
CA TRP A 119 15.24 -0.34 -7.25
C TRP A 119 15.93 -1.70 -7.15
N THR A 120 17.22 -1.73 -6.97
CA THR A 120 18.05 -2.94 -7.00
C THR A 120 18.77 -3.20 -5.67
N ARG A 121 18.31 -2.61 -4.56
CA ARG A 121 18.98 -2.77 -3.28
C ARG A 121 18.92 -4.20 -2.75
N PHE A 122 17.78 -4.88 -2.87
CA PHE A 122 17.55 -6.21 -2.31
C PHE A 122 17.48 -7.32 -3.35
N ALA A 123 17.21 -6.97 -4.61
CA ALA A 123 17.20 -7.90 -5.72
C ALA A 123 17.57 -7.19 -7.03
N PRO A 124 18.15 -7.88 -8.02
CA PRO A 124 18.34 -7.33 -9.35
C PRO A 124 16.98 -7.03 -10.00
N LEU A 125 16.99 -6.17 -11.03
CA LEU A 125 15.78 -5.98 -11.84
C LEU A 125 15.31 -7.32 -12.42
N PRO A 126 14.01 -7.62 -12.40
CA PRO A 126 13.51 -8.86 -12.97
C PRO A 126 13.82 -8.93 -14.47
N PRO A 127 13.93 -10.12 -15.04
CA PRO A 127 14.05 -10.29 -16.49
C PRO A 127 12.84 -9.69 -17.21
N VAL A 128 13.00 -9.39 -18.49
CA VAL A 128 11.86 -9.00 -19.33
C VAL A 128 11.12 -10.29 -19.71
N GLU A 129 10.00 -10.53 -19.05
CA GLU A 129 9.13 -11.66 -19.35
C GLU A 129 7.89 -11.21 -20.11
N PRO A 130 7.24 -12.08 -20.87
CA PRO A 130 5.95 -11.80 -21.46
C PRO A 130 4.94 -11.37 -20.41
N VAL A 131 4.13 -10.37 -20.74
CA VAL A 131 3.08 -9.87 -19.83
C VAL A 131 1.97 -10.91 -19.76
N VAL A 132 1.78 -11.52 -18.59
CA VAL A 132 0.66 -12.42 -18.31
C VAL A 132 -0.50 -11.56 -17.79
N ARG A 133 -1.63 -11.65 -18.47
CA ARG A 133 -2.87 -10.94 -18.11
C ARG A 133 -3.99 -11.95 -17.93
N GLU A 134 -4.71 -11.84 -16.84
CA GLU A 134 -5.86 -12.68 -16.52
C GLU A 134 -7.14 -11.86 -16.64
N HIS A 135 -8.08 -12.37 -17.43
CA HIS A 135 -9.42 -11.79 -17.47
C HIS A 135 -10.16 -12.14 -16.17
N VAL A 136 -10.67 -11.15 -15.48
CA VAL A 136 -11.40 -11.32 -14.22
C VAL A 136 -12.91 -11.41 -14.49
N THR A 137 -13.51 -10.31 -14.92
CA THR A 137 -14.94 -10.24 -15.29
C THR A 137 -15.18 -8.97 -16.12
N GLY A 138 -16.16 -8.96 -17.01
CA GLY A 138 -16.50 -7.78 -17.79
C GLY A 138 -15.26 -7.14 -18.44
N ARG A 139 -14.94 -5.90 -18.03
CA ARG A 139 -13.78 -5.16 -18.48
C ARG A 139 -12.60 -5.21 -17.51
N LEU A 140 -12.73 -5.93 -16.38
CA LEU A 140 -11.70 -6.02 -15.35
C LEU A 140 -10.65 -7.07 -15.69
N TRP A 141 -9.39 -6.66 -15.65
CA TRP A 141 -8.22 -7.50 -15.88
C TRP A 141 -7.25 -7.45 -14.71
N PHE A 142 -6.50 -8.52 -14.53
CA PHE A 142 -5.47 -8.66 -13.52
C PHE A 142 -4.12 -9.01 -14.14
N GLU A 143 -3.07 -8.29 -13.77
CA GLU A 143 -1.69 -8.53 -14.17
C GLU A 143 -0.85 -8.85 -12.93
N PRO A 144 -0.62 -10.14 -12.61
CA PRO A 144 0.07 -10.58 -11.40
C PRO A 144 1.45 -9.96 -11.19
N ALA A 145 2.19 -9.70 -12.27
CA ALA A 145 3.52 -9.10 -12.23
C ALA A 145 3.57 -7.71 -11.60
N LYS A 146 2.44 -6.99 -11.59
CA LYS A 146 2.31 -5.65 -10.98
C LYS A 146 1.83 -5.72 -9.52
N CYS A 147 1.41 -6.89 -9.03
CA CYS A 147 0.77 -7.03 -7.72
C CYS A 147 1.80 -6.98 -6.59
N ILE A 148 1.56 -6.09 -5.60
CA ILE A 148 2.35 -5.98 -4.36
C ILE A 148 1.71 -6.69 -3.16
N ARG A 149 0.69 -7.49 -3.38
CA ARG A 149 -0.01 -8.28 -2.35
C ARG A 149 -0.55 -7.44 -1.18
N CYS A 150 -0.96 -6.20 -1.43
CA CYS A 150 -1.49 -5.29 -0.41
C CYS A 150 -2.83 -5.75 0.20
N GLY A 151 -3.54 -6.67 -0.43
CA GLY A 151 -4.80 -7.25 0.05
C GLY A 151 -6.04 -6.38 -0.15
N LEU A 152 -5.95 -5.15 -0.67
CA LEU A 152 -7.13 -4.28 -0.83
C LEU A 152 -8.24 -4.95 -1.65
N CYS A 153 -7.92 -5.62 -2.74
CA CYS A 153 -8.90 -6.34 -3.54
C CYS A 153 -9.53 -7.51 -2.77
N ILE A 154 -8.78 -8.20 -1.93
CA ILE A 154 -9.26 -9.35 -1.16
C ILE A 154 -10.27 -8.93 -0.11
N TYR A 155 -9.96 -7.88 0.65
CA TYR A 155 -10.81 -7.42 1.75
C TYR A 155 -12.04 -6.62 1.30
N ASN A 156 -12.07 -6.17 0.04
CA ASN A 156 -13.15 -5.35 -0.52
C ASN A 156 -13.90 -6.02 -1.69
N SER A 157 -13.67 -7.30 -1.92
CA SER A 157 -14.46 -8.12 -2.84
C SER A 157 -15.03 -9.31 -2.08
N ASP A 158 -16.31 -9.52 -2.12
CA ASP A 158 -16.96 -10.64 -1.43
C ASP A 158 -16.50 -11.98 -2.05
N ASN A 159 -15.41 -12.55 -1.50
CA ASN A 159 -14.74 -13.77 -1.97
C ASN A 159 -14.25 -13.73 -3.43
N GLY A 160 -14.12 -12.56 -4.04
CA GLY A 160 -13.66 -12.40 -5.41
C GLY A 160 -12.18 -12.70 -5.61
N PHE A 161 -11.37 -12.38 -4.60
CA PHE A 161 -9.93 -12.58 -4.58
C PHE A 161 -9.50 -13.28 -3.30
N THR A 162 -8.41 -14.06 -3.36
CA THR A 162 -7.83 -14.71 -2.19
C THR A 162 -6.32 -14.80 -2.29
N PHE A 163 -5.65 -15.05 -1.16
CA PHE A 163 -4.24 -15.41 -1.16
C PHE A 163 -4.06 -16.92 -1.36
N LYS A 164 -3.08 -17.29 -2.19
CA LYS A 164 -2.57 -18.67 -2.36
C LYS A 164 -1.08 -18.69 -2.02
N GLY A 165 -0.63 -19.73 -1.32
CA GLY A 165 0.76 -19.87 -0.90
C GLY A 165 1.09 -19.04 0.36
N ARG A 166 2.38 -18.92 0.69
CA ARG A 166 2.89 -18.17 1.85
C ARG A 166 4.30 -17.62 1.58
N GLY A 167 4.72 -16.66 2.40
CA GLY A 167 6.02 -16.00 2.26
C GLY A 167 6.21 -15.39 0.88
N PHE A 168 7.38 -15.55 0.31
CA PHE A 168 7.70 -15.05 -1.03
C PHE A 168 6.88 -15.71 -2.16
N GLY A 169 6.37 -16.92 -1.94
CA GLY A 169 5.50 -17.62 -2.89
C GLY A 169 4.02 -17.22 -2.79
N MET A 170 3.66 -16.27 -1.93
CA MET A 170 2.27 -15.82 -1.78
C MET A 170 1.82 -15.04 -3.02
N GLN A 171 0.66 -15.41 -3.55
CA GLN A 171 0.07 -14.78 -4.74
C GLN A 171 -1.40 -14.43 -4.48
N VAL A 172 -1.87 -13.38 -5.14
CA VAL A 172 -3.31 -13.11 -5.25
C VAL A 172 -3.85 -13.94 -6.41
N VAL A 173 -4.92 -14.66 -6.15
CA VAL A 173 -5.59 -15.51 -7.16
C VAL A 173 -7.09 -15.24 -7.15
N ILE A 174 -7.75 -15.58 -8.24
CA ILE A 174 -9.18 -15.41 -8.44
C ILE A 174 -9.79 -16.82 -8.57
N PRO A 175 -10.53 -17.32 -7.57
CA PRO A 175 -11.23 -18.58 -7.66
C PRO A 175 -12.27 -18.55 -8.78
N GLU A 176 -12.31 -19.60 -9.63
CA GLU A 176 -13.21 -19.66 -10.79
C GLU A 176 -14.70 -19.37 -10.47
N PRO A 177 -15.29 -19.90 -9.37
CA PRO A 177 -16.68 -19.58 -9.06
C PRO A 177 -16.93 -18.11 -8.74
N SER A 178 -15.90 -17.38 -8.32
CA SER A 178 -16.00 -16.01 -7.82
C SER A 178 -15.95 -14.96 -8.92
N LYS A 179 -15.48 -15.28 -10.12
CA LYS A 179 -15.26 -14.34 -11.23
C LYS A 179 -16.53 -13.58 -11.64
N LYS A 180 -17.71 -14.18 -11.49
CA LYS A 180 -18.98 -13.63 -11.99
C LYS A 180 -19.57 -12.46 -11.18
N ASN A 181 -19.13 -12.25 -9.94
CA ASN A 181 -19.74 -11.30 -9.00
C ASN A 181 -18.79 -10.22 -8.48
N ILE A 182 -17.66 -9.99 -9.15
CA ILE A 182 -16.68 -8.97 -8.72
C ILE A 182 -17.11 -7.62 -9.29
N ASP A 183 -17.27 -6.64 -8.40
CA ASP A 183 -17.47 -5.24 -8.79
C ASP A 183 -16.18 -4.70 -9.45
N GLU A 184 -16.31 -4.28 -10.71
CA GLU A 184 -15.18 -3.77 -11.50
C GLU A 184 -14.49 -2.55 -10.85
N ARG A 185 -15.24 -1.77 -10.02
CA ARG A 185 -14.69 -0.62 -9.28
C ARG A 185 -13.57 -1.00 -8.31
N ILE A 186 -13.40 -2.28 -8.00
CA ILE A 186 -12.27 -2.78 -7.22
C ILE A 186 -10.91 -2.38 -7.83
N ALA A 187 -10.84 -2.15 -9.15
CA ALA A 187 -9.65 -1.67 -9.83
C ALA A 187 -9.14 -0.32 -9.29
N GLU A 188 -10.03 0.55 -8.81
CA GLU A 188 -9.70 1.88 -8.27
C GLU A 188 -8.90 1.79 -6.97
N LEU A 189 -9.06 0.69 -6.22
CA LEU A 189 -8.33 0.45 -5.00
C LEU A 189 -6.88 -0.02 -5.25
N CYS A 190 -6.57 -0.49 -6.47
CA CYS A 190 -5.27 -1.08 -6.76
C CYS A 190 -4.15 -0.02 -6.85
N PRO A 191 -3.17 0.01 -5.91
CA PRO A 191 -2.17 1.07 -5.86
C PRO A 191 -1.10 0.98 -6.96
N THR A 192 -1.00 -0.16 -7.66
CA THR A 192 0.00 -0.39 -8.71
C THR A 192 -0.61 -0.55 -10.10
N GLY A 193 -1.96 -0.57 -10.18
CA GLY A 193 -2.65 -0.88 -11.43
C GLY A 193 -2.45 -2.33 -11.88
N ALA A 194 -2.24 -3.25 -10.92
CA ALA A 194 -2.31 -4.69 -11.21
C ALA A 194 -3.74 -5.11 -11.57
N LEU A 195 -4.75 -4.49 -10.97
CA LEU A 195 -6.14 -4.54 -11.41
C LEU A 195 -6.44 -3.27 -12.20
N TYR A 196 -7.04 -3.41 -13.37
CA TYR A 196 -7.33 -2.30 -14.27
C TYR A 196 -8.51 -2.62 -15.19
N MET A 197 -9.14 -1.55 -15.68
CA MET A 197 -10.24 -1.63 -16.65
C MET A 197 -9.69 -1.45 -18.06
N VAL A 198 -10.17 -2.29 -18.99
CA VAL A 198 -9.92 -2.12 -20.43
C VAL A 198 -11.13 -1.42 -21.05
N SER A 199 -10.86 -0.49 -21.96
CA SER A 199 -11.85 0.31 -22.70
C SER A 199 -12.67 -0.57 -23.65
#